data_8ef210bbb07f5a24ae135585b4120521
#
_entry.id   8ef210bbb07f5a24ae135585b4120521
#
_cell.length_a   1.000
_cell.length_b   1.000
_cell.length_c   1.000
_cell.angle_alpha   90.00
_cell.angle_beta   90.00
_cell.angle_gamma   90.00
#
_symmetry.space_group_name_H-M   'P 1'
#
loop_
_entity.id
_entity.type
_entity.pdbx_description
1 polymer ?
#
loop_
_entity_poly.entity_id
_entity_poly.type
_entity_poly.pdbx_seq_one_letter_code
_entity_poly.pdbx_strand_id
1 'polypeptide(L)'
;MLEFVAVVERGTFTGAARQLGVSVSHVSRQIADLEGRLAAQLFVRTTRQMQLTEPGRRLFETSQPLLQELLRAQETVLETHEAIEGSIRVSLAGKYAEEQLVPLLSRFCTENPEIALELDVSARNVDLIAEGFHLAVRMGPLETSSALMATRLLSVPLYVLASPKLLETLPPIRSPNDLPPQWCLPLVNRSWEFIKGKRREGVKPLGRFSSNSGAAMIQASLDGLGIVNVPAYYANDVVTDGRLVRVLEDWASVEQSVFYLVFPAGRHMPVRVRRLIDFLRVAVSD
;
A
#
# COMPACT_ATOMS: atom_id res chain seq x y z
N MET A 1 -10.00 24.52 20.07
CA MET A 1 -9.94 23.04 19.97
C MET A 1 -8.89 22.58 18.97
N LEU A 2 -8.79 23.20 17.79
CA LEU A 2 -7.75 22.91 16.79
C LEU A 2 -6.33 23.04 17.36
N GLU A 3 -6.08 24.11 18.09
CA GLU A 3 -4.79 24.39 18.73
C GLU A 3 -4.41 23.31 19.74
N PHE A 4 -5.39 22.85 20.53
CA PHE A 4 -5.17 21.78 21.51
C PHE A 4 -4.74 20.47 20.83
N VAL A 5 -5.48 20.04 19.82
CA VAL A 5 -5.16 18.83 19.08
C VAL A 5 -3.82 18.96 18.37
N ALA A 6 -3.53 20.13 17.75
CA ALA A 6 -2.24 20.39 17.09
C ALA A 6 -1.06 20.35 18.07
N VAL A 7 -1.22 20.87 19.30
CA VAL A 7 -0.16 20.81 20.33
C VAL A 7 0.10 19.38 20.77
N VAL A 8 -0.95 18.56 20.95
CA VAL A 8 -0.78 17.15 21.30
C VAL A 8 -0.02 16.38 20.22
N GLU A 9 -0.39 16.57 18.96
CA GLU A 9 0.23 15.84 17.84
C GLU A 9 1.66 16.28 17.54
N ARG A 10 1.99 17.58 17.71
CA ARG A 10 3.34 18.10 17.47
C ARG A 10 4.24 18.03 18.70
N GLY A 11 3.68 17.69 19.84
CA GLY A 11 4.41 17.62 21.10
C GLY A 11 4.92 18.97 21.63
N THR A 12 4.70 20.08 20.89
CA THR A 12 5.17 21.42 21.28
C THR A 12 4.24 22.52 20.79
N PHE A 13 4.16 23.63 21.56
CA PHE A 13 3.44 24.83 21.17
C PHE A 13 3.99 25.48 19.89
N THR A 14 5.31 25.45 19.74
CA THR A 14 6.00 26.00 18.56
C THR A 14 5.68 25.16 17.30
N GLY A 15 5.66 23.81 17.43
CA GLY A 15 5.28 22.92 16.34
C GLY A 15 3.84 23.14 15.90
N ALA A 16 2.91 23.26 16.84
CA ALA A 16 1.49 23.56 16.58
C ALA A 16 1.32 24.94 15.92
N ALA A 17 1.98 25.97 16.43
CA ALA A 17 1.92 27.31 15.87
C ALA A 17 2.37 27.35 14.40
N ARG A 18 3.47 26.67 14.08
CA ARG A 18 3.96 26.53 12.70
C ARG A 18 2.96 25.79 11.81
N GLN A 19 2.37 24.69 12.31
CA GLN A 19 1.37 23.91 11.57
C GLN A 19 0.11 24.72 11.25
N LEU A 20 -0.33 25.56 12.19
CA LEU A 20 -1.57 26.34 12.06
C LEU A 20 -1.36 27.71 11.41
N GLY A 21 -0.12 28.11 11.12
CA GLY A 21 0.19 29.43 10.55
C GLY A 21 -0.09 30.60 11.51
N VAL A 22 -0.01 30.35 12.82
CA VAL A 22 -0.30 31.37 13.86
C VAL A 22 0.89 31.55 14.80
N SER A 23 0.84 32.60 15.68
CA SER A 23 1.88 32.83 16.68
C SER A 23 1.76 31.82 17.85
N VAL A 24 2.91 31.52 18.49
CA VAL A 24 2.95 30.65 19.69
C VAL A 24 2.10 31.24 20.83
N SER A 25 2.08 32.60 20.97
CA SER A 25 1.23 33.29 21.94
C SER A 25 -0.27 33.08 21.65
N HIS A 26 -0.67 33.02 20.39
CA HIS A 26 -2.06 32.70 20.01
C HIS A 26 -2.41 31.28 20.50
N VAL A 27 -1.60 30.27 20.15
CA VAL A 27 -1.82 28.90 20.58
C VAL A 27 -1.90 28.81 22.12
N SER A 28 -0.97 29.43 22.83
CA SER A 28 -0.95 29.40 24.30
C SER A 28 -2.21 30.01 24.90
N ARG A 29 -2.71 31.11 24.35
CA ARG A 29 -3.94 31.77 24.81
C ARG A 29 -5.17 30.89 24.57
N GLN A 30 -5.29 30.33 23.37
CA GLN A 30 -6.42 29.43 23.03
C GLN A 30 -6.49 28.19 23.91
N ILE A 31 -5.35 27.66 24.31
CA ILE A 31 -5.32 26.52 25.26
C ILE A 31 -5.72 26.99 26.67
N ALA A 32 -5.20 28.10 27.15
CA ALA A 32 -5.58 28.63 28.44
C ALA A 32 -7.10 28.93 28.52
N ASP A 33 -7.67 29.51 27.46
CA ASP A 33 -9.09 29.78 27.36
C ASP A 33 -9.91 28.47 27.34
N LEU A 34 -9.41 27.42 26.70
CA LEU A 34 -10.03 26.10 26.67
C LEU A 34 -10.00 25.45 28.07
N GLU A 35 -8.85 25.47 28.74
CA GLU A 35 -8.69 24.96 30.11
C GLU A 35 -9.61 25.72 31.09
N GLY A 36 -9.70 27.05 30.94
CA GLY A 36 -10.61 27.87 31.73
C GLY A 36 -12.08 27.52 31.53
N ARG A 37 -12.53 27.29 30.29
CA ARG A 37 -13.92 26.90 29.98
C ARG A 37 -14.26 25.50 30.50
N LEU A 38 -13.29 24.60 30.52
CA LEU A 38 -13.49 23.23 30.99
C LEU A 38 -13.24 23.07 32.48
N ALA A 39 -12.76 24.11 33.15
CA ALA A 39 -12.33 24.12 34.55
C ALA A 39 -11.35 22.93 34.85
N ALA A 40 -10.51 22.59 33.87
CA ALA A 40 -9.60 21.48 33.95
C ALA A 40 -8.28 21.81 33.23
N GLN A 41 -7.16 21.44 33.83
CA GLN A 41 -5.86 21.47 33.14
C GLN A 41 -5.76 20.31 32.15
N LEU A 42 -5.36 20.60 30.91
CA LEU A 42 -5.19 19.61 29.85
C LEU A 42 -3.74 19.18 29.69
N PHE A 43 -2.80 20.06 30.09
CA PHE A 43 -1.36 19.81 30.04
C PHE A 43 -0.72 19.98 31.41
N VAL A 44 0.25 19.09 31.71
CA VAL A 44 1.21 19.29 32.82
C VAL A 44 2.51 19.82 32.20
N ARG A 45 2.95 21.01 32.65
CA ARG A 45 4.24 21.59 32.28
C ARG A 45 5.30 21.09 33.26
N THR A 46 6.15 20.16 32.85
CA THR A 46 7.39 19.87 33.54
C THR A 46 8.52 20.65 32.85
N THR A 47 9.60 20.93 33.56
CA THR A 47 10.74 21.71 33.02
C THR A 47 11.45 21.01 31.85
N ARG A 48 11.12 19.77 31.53
CA ARG A 48 11.76 18.97 30.46
C ARG A 48 10.80 18.42 29.39
N GLN A 49 9.51 18.26 29.70
CA GLN A 49 8.52 17.69 28.73
C GLN A 49 7.12 18.21 29.03
N MET A 50 6.34 18.33 27.99
CA MET A 50 4.91 18.57 28.06
C MET A 50 4.18 17.22 28.03
N GLN A 51 3.31 16.98 28.99
CA GLN A 51 2.49 15.77 29.05
C GLN A 51 1.01 16.12 29.16
N LEU A 52 0.16 15.25 28.61
CA LEU A 52 -1.29 15.34 28.81
C LEU A 52 -1.67 14.92 30.21
N THR A 53 -2.61 15.65 30.81
CA THR A 53 -3.36 15.18 31.97
C THR A 53 -4.35 14.09 31.58
N GLU A 54 -4.96 13.41 32.55
CA GLU A 54 -6.03 12.45 32.27
C GLU A 54 -7.26 13.12 31.58
N PRO A 55 -7.76 14.32 32.02
CA PRO A 55 -8.76 15.08 31.26
C PRO A 55 -8.30 15.44 29.85
N GLY A 56 -7.01 15.84 29.68
CA GLY A 56 -6.44 16.14 28.38
C GLY A 56 -6.45 14.94 27.44
N ARG A 57 -6.09 13.77 27.94
CA ARG A 57 -6.11 12.52 27.17
C ARG A 57 -7.50 12.17 26.66
N ARG A 58 -8.49 12.16 27.57
CA ARG A 58 -9.90 11.89 27.21
C ARG A 58 -10.45 12.87 26.19
N LEU A 59 -10.14 14.16 26.38
CA LEU A 59 -10.54 15.20 25.44
C LEU A 59 -9.93 14.96 24.06
N PHE A 60 -8.63 14.61 24.00
CA PHE A 60 -7.94 14.34 22.75
C PHE A 60 -8.54 13.15 22.00
N GLU A 61 -8.69 12.01 22.68
CA GLU A 61 -9.24 10.78 22.12
C GLU A 61 -10.66 10.97 21.55
N THR A 62 -11.46 11.82 22.20
CA THR A 62 -12.83 12.11 21.75
C THR A 62 -12.87 13.17 20.65
N SER A 63 -12.08 14.25 20.77
CA SER A 63 -12.19 15.39 19.87
C SER A 63 -11.42 15.25 18.55
N GLN A 64 -10.34 14.45 18.53
CA GLN A 64 -9.55 14.25 17.33
C GLN A 64 -10.35 13.65 16.17
N PRO A 65 -11.10 12.53 16.34
CA PRO A 65 -11.88 11.95 15.23
C PRO A 65 -13.00 12.89 14.77
N LEU A 66 -13.68 13.59 15.69
CA LEU A 66 -14.74 14.54 15.35
C LEU A 66 -14.22 15.75 14.57
N LEU A 67 -13.03 16.22 14.92
CA LEU A 67 -12.37 17.30 14.19
C LEU A 67 -11.96 16.88 12.78
N GLN A 68 -11.51 15.64 12.63
CA GLN A 68 -11.22 15.07 11.31
C GLN A 68 -12.48 14.95 10.45
N GLU A 69 -13.61 14.53 11.02
CA GLU A 69 -14.90 14.47 10.30
C GLU A 69 -15.39 15.86 9.90
N LEU A 70 -15.26 16.85 10.78
CA LEU A 70 -15.62 18.24 10.46
C LEU A 70 -14.78 18.80 9.32
N LEU A 71 -13.47 18.57 9.35
CA LEU A 71 -12.57 19.00 8.27
C LEU A 71 -12.91 18.31 6.94
N ARG A 72 -13.23 17.01 6.96
CA ARG A 72 -13.72 16.28 5.78
C ARG A 72 -15.02 16.87 5.24
N ALA A 73 -15.98 17.20 6.13
CA ALA A 73 -17.23 17.81 5.72
C ALA A 73 -17.03 19.20 5.07
N GLN A 74 -16.10 20.01 5.61
CA GLN A 74 -15.72 21.29 4.99
C GLN A 74 -15.06 21.10 3.63
N GLU A 75 -14.15 20.11 3.48
CA GLU A 75 -13.55 19.75 2.20
C GLU A 75 -14.59 19.35 1.16
N THR A 76 -15.61 18.56 1.55
CA THR A 76 -16.70 18.16 0.63
C THR A 76 -17.49 19.36 0.09
N VAL A 77 -17.65 20.42 0.87
CA VAL A 77 -18.31 21.66 0.41
C VAL A 77 -17.39 22.45 -0.53
N LEU A 78 -16.07 22.44 -0.28
CA LEU A 78 -15.08 23.10 -1.15
C LEU A 78 -14.88 22.29 -2.45
N GLU A 79 -15.01 20.95 -2.42
CA GLU A 79 -14.96 20.06 -3.59
C GLU A 79 -15.97 20.42 -4.70
N THR A 80 -17.06 21.12 -4.36
CA THR A 80 -18.05 21.59 -5.34
C THR A 80 -17.56 22.78 -6.18
N HIS A 81 -16.41 23.38 -5.87
CA HIS A 81 -15.94 24.60 -6.53
C HIS A 81 -14.45 24.65 -6.89
N GLU A 82 -13.64 23.66 -6.49
CA GLU A 82 -12.23 23.66 -6.89
C GLU A 82 -11.99 22.80 -8.13
N ALA A 83 -11.47 23.41 -9.17
CA ALA A 83 -10.87 22.70 -10.28
C ALA A 83 -9.80 21.75 -9.74
N ILE A 84 -9.84 20.48 -10.15
CA ILE A 84 -8.84 19.47 -9.77
C ILE A 84 -7.55 19.79 -10.51
N GLU A 85 -6.69 20.56 -9.89
CA GLU A 85 -5.45 21.05 -10.52
C GLU A 85 -4.21 20.77 -9.67
N GLY A 86 -3.05 20.84 -10.30
CA GLY A 86 -1.74 20.75 -9.65
C GLY A 86 -1.03 19.42 -9.85
N SER A 87 0.10 19.23 -9.14
CA SER A 87 0.97 18.07 -9.34
C SER A 87 0.67 16.94 -8.34
N ILE A 88 0.75 15.69 -8.84
CA ILE A 88 0.74 14.48 -8.03
C ILE A 88 2.03 13.71 -8.30
N ARG A 89 2.78 13.37 -7.25
CA ARG A 89 3.96 12.51 -7.33
C ARG A 89 3.63 11.13 -6.82
N VAL A 90 3.82 10.12 -7.66
CA VAL A 90 3.49 8.71 -7.36
C VAL A 90 4.72 7.85 -7.54
N SER A 91 5.00 7.01 -6.55
CA SER A 91 6.04 5.99 -6.65
C SER A 91 5.43 4.61 -6.88
N LEU A 92 5.88 3.95 -7.93
CA LEU A 92 5.42 2.62 -8.34
C LEU A 92 6.56 1.61 -8.22
N ALA A 93 6.26 0.38 -7.84
CA ALA A 93 7.25 -0.68 -7.79
C ALA A 93 6.75 -1.96 -8.46
N GLY A 94 7.63 -2.52 -9.31
CA GLY A 94 7.44 -3.82 -9.94
C GLY A 94 6.65 -3.81 -11.23
N LYS A 95 6.80 -4.92 -11.97
CA LYS A 95 6.25 -5.14 -13.31
C LYS A 95 4.73 -4.86 -13.40
N TYR A 96 3.96 -5.33 -12.40
CA TYR A 96 2.52 -5.10 -12.41
C TYR A 96 2.17 -3.61 -12.43
N ALA A 97 2.84 -2.82 -11.60
CA ALA A 97 2.58 -1.40 -11.54
C ALA A 97 2.93 -0.72 -12.89
N GLU A 98 4.05 -1.09 -13.50
CA GLU A 98 4.49 -0.56 -14.78
C GLU A 98 3.52 -0.94 -15.92
N GLU A 99 3.13 -2.20 -16.04
CA GLU A 99 2.33 -2.69 -17.16
C GLU A 99 0.83 -2.43 -17.01
N GLN A 100 0.31 -2.44 -15.79
CA GLN A 100 -1.13 -2.36 -15.54
C GLN A 100 -1.58 -1.00 -14.96
N LEU A 101 -0.78 -0.41 -14.08
CA LEU A 101 -1.19 0.85 -13.45
C LEU A 101 -0.76 2.09 -14.24
N VAL A 102 0.37 2.08 -14.93
CA VAL A 102 0.79 3.22 -15.76
C VAL A 102 -0.24 3.56 -16.84
N PRO A 103 -0.85 2.61 -17.59
CA PRO A 103 -1.93 2.91 -18.52
C PRO A 103 -3.15 3.55 -17.84
N LEU A 104 -3.52 3.09 -16.64
CA LEU A 104 -4.62 3.69 -15.87
C LEU A 104 -4.29 5.11 -15.43
N LEU A 105 -3.08 5.34 -14.95
CA LEU A 105 -2.60 6.68 -14.56
C LEU A 105 -2.56 7.64 -15.74
N SER A 106 -2.16 7.17 -16.92
CA SER A 106 -2.20 7.94 -18.17
C SER A 106 -3.65 8.31 -18.54
N ARG A 107 -4.59 7.37 -18.43
CA ARG A 107 -6.01 7.64 -18.64
C ARG A 107 -6.53 8.69 -17.66
N PHE A 108 -6.17 8.58 -16.37
CA PHE A 108 -6.54 9.57 -15.37
C PHE A 108 -6.09 11.00 -15.75
N CYS A 109 -4.86 11.16 -16.26
CA CYS A 109 -4.36 12.45 -16.71
C CYS A 109 -5.13 12.97 -17.95
N THR A 110 -5.51 12.08 -18.86
CA THR A 110 -6.32 12.45 -20.03
C THR A 110 -7.70 12.96 -19.62
N GLU A 111 -8.30 12.36 -18.58
CA GLU A 111 -9.59 12.76 -18.03
C GLU A 111 -9.50 14.01 -17.15
N ASN A 112 -8.29 14.38 -16.68
CA ASN A 112 -8.04 15.52 -15.78
C ASN A 112 -6.86 16.35 -16.30
N PRO A 113 -7.03 17.18 -17.33
CA PRO A 113 -5.93 17.87 -18.02
C PRO A 113 -5.18 18.90 -17.16
N GLU A 114 -5.78 19.38 -16.09
CA GLU A 114 -5.16 20.31 -15.13
C GLU A 114 -4.24 19.61 -14.09
N ILE A 115 -4.15 18.28 -14.16
CA ILE A 115 -3.27 17.49 -13.28
C ILE A 115 -1.96 17.16 -13.98
N ALA A 116 -0.86 17.53 -13.35
CA ALA A 116 0.48 17.07 -13.73
C ALA A 116 0.85 15.84 -12.86
N LEU A 117 1.12 14.69 -13.49
CA LEU A 117 1.50 13.46 -12.80
C LEU A 117 2.98 13.17 -13.00
N GLU A 118 3.73 13.05 -11.91
CA GLU A 118 5.14 12.63 -11.90
C GLU A 118 5.23 11.20 -11.35
N LEU A 119 5.77 10.28 -12.15
CA LEU A 119 5.93 8.87 -11.79
C LEU A 119 7.40 8.52 -11.55
N ASP A 120 7.69 7.96 -10.38
CA ASP A 120 8.94 7.23 -10.12
C ASP A 120 8.62 5.73 -10.20
N VAL A 121 9.09 5.07 -11.26
CA VAL A 121 8.91 3.63 -11.47
C VAL A 121 10.21 2.93 -11.13
N SER A 122 10.36 2.54 -9.88
CA SER A 122 11.59 1.90 -9.39
C SER A 122 11.33 0.95 -8.23
N ALA A 123 12.21 -0.05 -8.07
CA ALA A 123 12.15 -0.99 -6.95
C ALA A 123 12.74 -0.43 -5.63
N ARG A 124 13.23 0.82 -5.62
CA ARG A 124 13.82 1.41 -4.42
C ARG A 124 12.74 1.70 -3.37
N ASN A 125 13.10 1.57 -2.13
CA ASN A 125 12.24 2.00 -1.05
C ASN A 125 12.37 3.51 -0.88
N VAL A 126 11.33 4.27 -1.27
CA VAL A 126 11.31 5.73 -1.17
C VAL A 126 10.78 6.16 0.20
N ASP A 127 11.36 7.20 0.78
CA ASP A 127 10.74 7.91 1.90
C ASP A 127 9.69 8.88 1.33
N LEU A 128 8.40 8.45 1.40
CA LEU A 128 7.29 9.23 0.85
C LEU A 128 7.23 10.67 1.38
N ILE A 129 7.52 10.85 2.67
CA ILE A 129 7.40 12.15 3.32
C ILE A 129 8.61 13.04 2.99
N ALA A 130 9.83 12.50 3.17
CA ALA A 130 11.04 13.26 2.93
C ALA A 130 11.23 13.62 1.45
N GLU A 131 10.82 12.74 0.53
CA GLU A 131 10.94 12.95 -0.92
C GLU A 131 9.70 13.61 -1.55
N GLY A 132 8.65 13.91 -0.75
CA GLY A 132 7.46 14.63 -1.20
C GLY A 132 6.56 13.82 -2.13
N PHE A 133 6.53 12.48 -2.01
CA PHE A 133 5.57 11.65 -2.72
C PHE A 133 4.19 11.73 -2.05
N HIS A 134 3.16 11.84 -2.87
CA HIS A 134 1.77 11.87 -2.41
C HIS A 134 1.19 10.46 -2.24
N LEU A 135 1.65 9.52 -3.07
CA LEU A 135 1.14 8.16 -3.14
C LEU A 135 2.25 7.20 -3.56
N ALA A 136 2.23 5.99 -3.00
CA ALA A 136 3.01 4.89 -3.55
C ALA A 136 2.12 3.66 -3.75
N VAL A 137 2.46 2.84 -4.75
CA VAL A 137 1.92 1.49 -4.88
C VAL A 137 3.01 0.49 -4.52
N ARG A 138 2.72 -0.35 -3.55
CA ARG A 138 3.67 -1.33 -3.01
C ARG A 138 3.03 -2.70 -2.89
N MET A 139 3.82 -3.73 -3.16
CA MET A 139 3.43 -5.11 -2.89
C MET A 139 3.76 -5.44 -1.43
N GLY A 140 2.81 -6.06 -0.72
CA GLY A 140 3.01 -6.51 0.67
C GLY A 140 3.96 -7.72 0.80
N PRO A 141 4.40 -8.03 2.02
CA PRO A 141 4.04 -7.37 3.28
C PRO A 141 4.70 -5.99 3.41
N LEU A 142 4.00 -5.06 4.03
CA LEU A 142 4.49 -3.71 4.26
C LEU A 142 5.12 -3.60 5.67
N GLU A 143 6.15 -2.79 5.78
CA GLU A 143 6.66 -2.39 7.09
C GLU A 143 5.64 -1.46 7.78
N THR A 144 5.42 -1.69 9.07
CA THR A 144 4.53 -0.83 9.87
C THR A 144 5.19 0.51 10.15
N SER A 145 4.48 1.59 9.82
CA SER A 145 4.91 2.96 10.13
C SER A 145 3.70 3.75 10.62
N SER A 146 3.84 4.46 11.72
CA SER A 146 2.81 5.39 12.21
C SER A 146 2.67 6.64 11.34
N ALA A 147 3.67 6.92 10.51
CA ALA A 147 3.69 8.07 9.62
C ALA A 147 3.01 7.81 8.27
N LEU A 148 2.69 6.54 7.95
CA LEU A 148 2.09 6.14 6.69
C LEU A 148 0.78 5.39 6.91
N MET A 149 -0.15 5.59 6.00
CA MET A 149 -1.36 4.79 5.89
C MET A 149 -1.24 3.87 4.68
N ALA A 150 -1.76 2.65 4.81
CA ALA A 150 -1.83 1.70 3.73
C ALA A 150 -3.26 1.19 3.57
N THR A 151 -3.75 1.15 2.34
CA THR A 151 -5.04 0.56 2.01
C THR A 151 -4.86 -0.45 0.89
N ARG A 152 -5.52 -1.60 1.01
CA ARG A 152 -5.48 -2.63 -0.03
C ARG A 152 -6.07 -2.07 -1.31
N LEU A 153 -5.36 -2.22 -2.41
CA LEU A 153 -5.81 -1.88 -3.75
C LEU A 153 -6.41 -3.11 -4.43
N LEU A 154 -5.61 -4.15 -4.59
CA LEU A 154 -6.03 -5.40 -5.21
C LEU A 154 -5.19 -6.58 -4.72
N SER A 155 -5.61 -7.79 -5.07
CA SER A 155 -4.76 -8.98 -4.91
C SER A 155 -4.77 -9.81 -6.19
N VAL A 156 -3.59 -10.33 -6.50
CA VAL A 156 -3.36 -11.16 -7.69
C VAL A 156 -3.03 -12.58 -7.24
N PRO A 157 -3.73 -13.61 -7.78
CA PRO A 157 -3.43 -15.00 -7.46
C PRO A 157 -2.04 -15.39 -7.97
N LEU A 158 -1.46 -16.42 -7.37
CA LEU A 158 -0.26 -17.06 -7.88
C LEU A 158 -0.65 -18.28 -8.72
N TYR A 159 0.09 -18.50 -9.81
CA TYR A 159 -0.06 -19.66 -10.69
C TYR A 159 1.18 -20.53 -10.62
N VAL A 160 0.96 -21.83 -10.56
CA VAL A 160 2.00 -22.83 -10.71
C VAL A 160 2.21 -23.09 -12.19
N LEU A 161 3.42 -22.86 -12.68
CA LEU A 161 3.77 -22.95 -14.09
C LEU A 161 4.96 -23.85 -14.32
N ALA A 162 4.95 -24.59 -15.43
CA ALA A 162 6.08 -25.39 -15.89
C ALA A 162 6.10 -25.46 -17.41
N SER A 163 7.29 -25.71 -18.00
CA SER A 163 7.37 -25.98 -19.43
C SER A 163 6.79 -27.37 -19.76
N PRO A 164 6.08 -27.51 -20.90
CA PRO A 164 5.56 -28.82 -21.34
C PRO A 164 6.64 -29.89 -21.36
N LYS A 165 7.81 -29.54 -21.87
CA LYS A 165 8.97 -30.46 -21.97
C LYS A 165 9.41 -31.01 -20.60
N LEU A 166 9.38 -30.19 -19.55
CA LEU A 166 9.69 -30.64 -18.19
C LEU A 166 8.63 -31.60 -17.69
N LEU A 167 7.35 -31.28 -17.92
CA LEU A 167 6.23 -32.09 -17.44
C LEU A 167 6.18 -33.49 -18.07
N GLU A 168 6.67 -33.63 -19.31
CA GLU A 168 6.81 -34.94 -19.97
C GLU A 168 7.80 -35.88 -19.25
N THR A 169 8.74 -35.30 -18.49
CA THR A 169 9.77 -36.05 -17.74
C THR A 169 9.36 -36.37 -16.30
N LEU A 170 8.23 -35.80 -15.84
CA LEU A 170 7.78 -35.93 -14.46
C LEU A 170 6.55 -36.86 -14.37
N PRO A 171 6.32 -37.53 -13.23
CA PRO A 171 5.04 -38.15 -12.95
C PRO A 171 3.88 -37.16 -13.04
N PRO A 172 2.66 -37.63 -13.33
CA PRO A 172 1.49 -36.73 -13.37
C PRO A 172 1.28 -35.97 -12.05
N ILE A 173 1.14 -34.67 -12.12
CA ILE A 173 0.94 -33.77 -10.98
C ILE A 173 -0.57 -33.48 -10.88
N ARG A 174 -1.25 -34.04 -9.89
CA ARG A 174 -2.71 -33.90 -9.64
C ARG A 174 -3.02 -33.16 -8.35
N SER A 175 -2.05 -33.13 -7.44
CA SER A 175 -2.15 -32.44 -6.14
C SER A 175 -0.82 -31.78 -5.78
N PRO A 176 -0.81 -30.81 -4.84
CA PRO A 176 0.43 -30.22 -4.37
C PRO A 176 1.45 -31.21 -3.81
N ASN A 177 1.00 -32.33 -3.26
CA ASN A 177 1.88 -33.39 -2.76
C ASN A 177 2.60 -34.17 -3.88
N ASP A 178 2.13 -34.08 -5.11
CA ASP A 178 2.79 -34.70 -6.27
C ASP A 178 3.93 -33.82 -6.82
N LEU A 179 4.03 -32.56 -6.38
CA LEU A 179 5.09 -31.66 -6.80
C LEU A 179 6.43 -32.15 -6.27
N PRO A 180 7.42 -32.47 -7.14
CA PRO A 180 8.74 -32.89 -6.66
C PRO A 180 9.52 -31.69 -6.15
N PRO A 181 9.86 -31.62 -4.85
CA PRO A 181 10.45 -30.43 -4.23
C PRO A 181 11.72 -29.91 -4.93
N GLN A 182 12.54 -30.80 -5.45
CA GLN A 182 13.80 -30.48 -6.15
C GLN A 182 13.59 -29.76 -7.49
N TRP A 183 12.40 -29.90 -8.08
CA TRP A 183 12.00 -29.20 -9.29
C TRP A 183 11.20 -27.92 -9.03
N CYS A 184 10.79 -27.67 -7.78
CA CYS A 184 10.09 -26.44 -7.38
C CYS A 184 11.12 -25.35 -7.11
N LEU A 185 11.08 -24.29 -7.92
CA LEU A 185 12.03 -23.16 -7.82
C LEU A 185 11.48 -22.10 -6.86
N PRO A 186 12.19 -21.78 -5.76
CA PRO A 186 11.68 -20.81 -4.79
C PRO A 186 11.77 -19.36 -5.30
N LEU A 187 10.63 -18.70 -5.41
CA LEU A 187 10.53 -17.25 -5.48
C LEU A 187 10.51 -16.73 -4.04
N VAL A 188 11.64 -16.22 -3.54
CA VAL A 188 11.80 -15.96 -2.10
C VAL A 188 11.59 -17.23 -1.26
N ASN A 189 12.38 -17.51 -0.31
CA ASN A 189 12.52 -18.80 0.39
C ASN A 189 11.27 -19.18 1.23
N ARG A 190 10.10 -19.42 0.59
CA ARG A 190 8.81 -19.71 1.21
C ARG A 190 8.28 -21.08 0.79
N SER A 191 7.60 -21.76 1.69
CA SER A 191 6.79 -22.93 1.36
C SER A 191 5.58 -22.51 0.53
N TRP A 192 5.21 -23.32 -0.45
CA TRP A 192 4.00 -23.12 -1.22
C TRP A 192 2.85 -23.87 -0.55
N GLU A 193 1.78 -23.18 -0.28
CA GLU A 193 0.57 -23.73 0.31
C GLU A 193 -0.62 -23.51 -0.62
N PHE A 194 -1.44 -24.53 -0.74
CA PHE A 194 -2.59 -24.55 -1.64
C PHE A 194 -3.83 -25.03 -0.91
N ILE A 195 -4.98 -24.58 -1.40
CA ILE A 195 -6.30 -24.97 -0.88
C ILE A 195 -7.23 -25.39 -2.02
N LYS A 196 -7.98 -26.47 -1.78
CA LYS A 196 -9.09 -26.94 -2.63
C LYS A 196 -10.24 -27.41 -1.74
N GLY A 197 -11.29 -26.58 -1.62
CA GLY A 197 -12.36 -26.78 -0.66
C GLY A 197 -11.84 -26.77 0.79
N LYS A 198 -11.95 -27.90 1.50
CA LYS A 198 -11.43 -28.05 2.88
C LYS A 198 -10.02 -28.66 2.95
N ARG A 199 -9.46 -29.06 1.82
CA ARG A 199 -8.13 -29.66 1.75
C ARG A 199 -7.08 -28.57 1.68
N ARG A 200 -6.02 -28.71 2.48
CA ARG A 200 -4.84 -27.85 2.46
C ARG A 200 -3.61 -28.72 2.33
N GLU A 201 -2.83 -28.46 1.30
CA GLU A 201 -1.63 -29.21 0.98
C GLU A 201 -0.52 -28.23 0.58
N GLY A 202 0.73 -28.67 0.62
CA GLY A 202 1.82 -27.78 0.26
C GLY A 202 3.12 -28.50 -0.01
N VAL A 203 4.07 -27.75 -0.55
CA VAL A 203 5.42 -28.23 -0.84
C VAL A 203 6.45 -27.18 -0.38
N LYS A 204 7.56 -27.66 0.13
CA LYS A 204 8.74 -26.81 0.39
C LYS A 204 9.66 -26.87 -0.85
N PRO A 205 9.79 -25.78 -1.61
CA PRO A 205 10.67 -25.75 -2.77
C PRO A 205 12.14 -26.00 -2.37
N LEU A 206 12.81 -26.86 -3.13
CA LEU A 206 14.22 -27.21 -2.95
C LEU A 206 14.99 -27.10 -4.27
N GLY A 207 14.43 -26.46 -5.28
CA GLY A 207 15.06 -26.27 -6.58
C GLY A 207 16.35 -25.47 -6.51
N ARG A 208 17.25 -25.75 -7.44
CA ARG A 208 18.61 -25.20 -7.47
C ARG A 208 18.73 -23.75 -7.96
N PHE A 209 17.62 -23.14 -8.37
CA PHE A 209 17.57 -21.75 -8.83
C PHE A 209 16.54 -21.00 -8.01
N SER A 210 16.90 -19.83 -7.51
CA SER A 210 16.02 -18.95 -6.74
C SER A 210 16.24 -17.50 -7.13
N SER A 211 15.18 -16.70 -7.07
CA SER A 211 15.27 -15.27 -7.36
C SER A 211 14.13 -14.54 -6.63
N ASN A 212 14.30 -13.25 -6.39
CA ASN A 212 13.22 -12.34 -5.99
C ASN A 212 12.52 -11.68 -7.20
N SER A 213 12.94 -12.02 -8.42
CA SER A 213 12.36 -11.52 -9.68
C SER A 213 11.45 -12.57 -10.30
N GLY A 214 10.15 -12.27 -10.44
CA GLY A 214 9.21 -13.14 -11.14
C GLY A 214 9.58 -13.35 -12.61
N ALA A 215 10.14 -12.35 -13.28
CA ALA A 215 10.60 -12.48 -14.66
C ALA A 215 11.77 -13.49 -14.78
N ALA A 216 12.72 -13.46 -13.85
CA ALA A 216 13.81 -14.44 -13.81
C ALA A 216 13.28 -15.85 -13.54
N MET A 217 12.25 -16.00 -12.69
CA MET A 217 11.61 -17.27 -12.42
C MET A 217 10.89 -17.83 -13.66
N ILE A 218 10.16 -16.97 -14.39
CA ILE A 218 9.52 -17.36 -15.66
C ILE A 218 10.58 -17.83 -16.66
N GLN A 219 11.68 -17.09 -16.83
CA GLN A 219 12.74 -17.51 -17.74
C GLN A 219 13.32 -18.85 -17.35
N ALA A 220 13.62 -19.07 -16.06
CA ALA A 220 14.12 -20.33 -15.56
C ALA A 220 13.16 -21.50 -15.85
N SER A 221 11.85 -21.28 -15.75
CA SER A 221 10.85 -22.29 -16.09
C SER A 221 10.75 -22.55 -17.58
N LEU A 222 10.87 -21.54 -18.44
CA LEU A 222 10.92 -21.66 -19.90
C LEU A 222 12.14 -22.50 -20.33
N ASP A 223 13.28 -22.33 -19.67
CA ASP A 223 14.51 -23.10 -19.92
C ASP A 223 14.45 -24.51 -19.34
N GLY A 224 13.32 -24.89 -18.73
CA GLY A 224 13.12 -26.24 -18.16
C GLY A 224 13.85 -26.49 -16.84
N LEU A 225 14.31 -25.43 -16.16
CA LEU A 225 15.03 -25.57 -14.88
C LEU A 225 14.10 -26.05 -13.75
N GLY A 226 12.78 -25.78 -13.86
CA GLY A 226 11.83 -26.25 -12.86
C GLY A 226 10.44 -25.63 -12.96
N ILE A 227 9.66 -25.94 -11.95
CA ILE A 227 8.29 -25.48 -11.73
C ILE A 227 8.35 -24.21 -10.88
N VAL A 228 7.54 -23.20 -11.20
CA VAL A 228 7.49 -21.93 -10.48
C VAL A 228 6.08 -21.64 -9.96
N ASN A 229 5.98 -20.93 -8.84
CA ASN A 229 4.73 -20.39 -8.32
C ASN A 229 4.88 -18.87 -8.27
N VAL A 230 4.27 -18.18 -9.22
CA VAL A 230 4.47 -16.75 -9.48
C VAL A 230 3.14 -16.02 -9.65
N PRO A 231 3.10 -14.70 -9.39
CA PRO A 231 1.91 -13.91 -9.65
C PRO A 231 1.40 -14.04 -11.09
N ALA A 232 0.08 -14.12 -11.25
CA ALA A 232 -0.59 -14.40 -12.52
C ALA A 232 -0.20 -13.44 -13.66
N TYR A 233 0.12 -12.17 -13.34
CA TYR A 233 0.54 -11.18 -14.36
C TYR A 233 1.88 -11.49 -15.04
N TYR A 234 2.68 -12.41 -14.49
CA TYR A 234 3.87 -12.93 -15.20
C TYR A 234 3.53 -14.04 -16.19
N ALA A 235 2.31 -14.61 -16.09
CA ALA A 235 1.91 -15.80 -16.81
C ALA A 235 1.24 -15.52 -18.16
N ASN A 236 0.63 -14.35 -18.33
CA ASN A 236 -0.31 -14.08 -19.42
C ASN A 236 0.23 -14.48 -20.79
N ASP A 237 1.34 -13.90 -21.24
CA ASP A 237 1.85 -14.17 -22.58
C ASP A 237 2.38 -15.61 -22.74
N VAL A 238 3.13 -16.08 -21.72
CA VAL A 238 3.81 -17.40 -21.82
C VAL A 238 2.84 -18.57 -21.75
N VAL A 239 1.68 -18.39 -21.12
CA VAL A 239 0.61 -19.39 -21.05
C VAL A 239 -0.24 -19.33 -22.32
N THR A 240 -0.56 -18.13 -22.81
CA THR A 240 -1.32 -17.94 -24.07
C THR A 240 -0.57 -18.55 -25.26
N ASP A 241 0.75 -18.38 -25.29
CA ASP A 241 1.61 -18.93 -26.35
C ASP A 241 1.91 -20.44 -26.16
N GLY A 242 1.44 -21.05 -25.06
CA GLY A 242 1.69 -22.46 -24.74
C GLY A 242 3.15 -22.79 -24.37
N ARG A 243 4.00 -21.78 -24.16
CA ARG A 243 5.40 -21.97 -23.75
C ARG A 243 5.54 -22.47 -22.31
N LEU A 244 4.64 -22.04 -21.45
CA LEU A 244 4.41 -22.62 -20.12
C LEU A 244 2.95 -23.04 -20.00
N VAL A 245 2.69 -24.06 -19.18
CA VAL A 245 1.35 -24.50 -18.87
C VAL A 245 1.07 -24.37 -17.38
N ARG A 246 -0.18 -24.13 -17.04
CA ARG A 246 -0.61 -24.10 -15.64
C ARG A 246 -0.74 -25.52 -15.11
N VAL A 247 -0.20 -25.70 -13.92
CA VAL A 247 -0.31 -26.95 -13.14
C VAL A 247 -1.15 -26.66 -11.91
N LEU A 248 -1.91 -27.65 -11.43
CA LEU A 248 -2.76 -27.52 -10.25
C LEU A 248 -3.86 -26.45 -10.38
N GLU A 249 -4.49 -26.29 -11.54
CA GLU A 249 -5.50 -25.26 -11.78
C GLU A 249 -6.69 -25.29 -10.79
N ASP A 250 -7.02 -26.49 -10.29
CA ASP A 250 -8.07 -26.69 -9.30
C ASP A 250 -7.65 -26.30 -7.86
N TRP A 251 -6.39 -25.94 -7.64
CA TRP A 251 -5.82 -25.60 -6.34
C TRP A 251 -5.47 -24.12 -6.31
N ALA A 252 -6.10 -23.39 -5.41
CA ALA A 252 -5.74 -21.98 -5.19
C ALA A 252 -4.51 -21.87 -4.28
N SER A 253 -3.54 -21.05 -4.66
CA SER A 253 -2.47 -20.68 -3.75
C SER A 253 -3.05 -19.91 -2.56
N VAL A 254 -2.63 -20.27 -1.34
CA VAL A 254 -3.01 -19.54 -0.11
C VAL A 254 -2.37 -18.16 -0.10
N GLU A 255 -1.15 -18.06 -0.61
CA GLU A 255 -0.48 -16.79 -0.78
C GLU A 255 -1.02 -16.06 -2.02
N GLN A 256 -1.12 -14.74 -1.92
CA GLN A 256 -1.49 -13.85 -3.02
C GLN A 256 -0.53 -12.67 -3.04
N SER A 257 -0.32 -12.11 -4.21
CA SER A 257 0.36 -10.81 -4.33
C SER A 257 -0.63 -9.70 -4.04
N VAL A 258 -0.57 -9.14 -2.86
CA VAL A 258 -1.45 -8.02 -2.46
C VAL A 258 -0.75 -6.71 -2.71
N PHE A 259 -1.39 -5.83 -3.47
CA PHE A 259 -0.94 -4.47 -3.71
C PHE A 259 -1.69 -3.49 -2.81
N TYR A 260 -0.93 -2.52 -2.32
CA TYR A 260 -1.43 -1.49 -1.42
C TYR A 260 -1.14 -0.10 -1.99
N LEU A 261 -2.09 0.79 -1.80
CA LEU A 261 -1.88 2.22 -1.88
C LEU A 261 -1.33 2.68 -0.53
N VAL A 262 -0.15 3.29 -0.55
CA VAL A 262 0.54 3.80 0.64
C VAL A 262 0.69 5.31 0.50
N PHE A 263 0.30 6.05 1.52
CA PHE A 263 0.33 7.51 1.52
C PHE A 263 0.60 8.05 2.93
N PRO A 264 1.12 9.30 3.07
CA PRO A 264 1.37 9.90 4.37
C PRO A 264 0.14 9.94 5.27
N ALA A 265 0.29 9.52 6.51
CA ALA A 265 -0.73 9.65 7.54
C ALA A 265 -0.81 11.13 7.97
N GLY A 266 -1.67 11.90 7.35
CA GLY A 266 -1.82 13.33 7.62
C GLY A 266 -3.26 13.78 7.55
N ARG A 267 -3.53 14.95 8.14
CA ARG A 267 -4.89 15.52 8.24
C ARG A 267 -5.46 15.98 6.91
N HIS A 268 -4.62 16.28 5.92
CA HIS A 268 -5.04 16.83 4.64
C HIS A 268 -4.43 16.03 3.49
N MET A 269 -5.21 15.09 2.98
CA MET A 269 -4.93 14.52 1.66
C MET A 269 -5.50 15.48 0.61
N PRO A 270 -4.68 16.01 -0.31
CA PRO A 270 -5.18 16.88 -1.38
C PRO A 270 -6.30 16.19 -2.18
N VAL A 271 -7.33 16.95 -2.57
CA VAL A 271 -8.48 16.44 -3.34
C VAL A 271 -8.04 15.66 -4.58
N ARG A 272 -7.07 16.20 -5.34
CA ARG A 272 -6.50 15.54 -6.51
C ARG A 272 -5.92 14.15 -6.22
N VAL A 273 -5.29 13.96 -5.04
CA VAL A 273 -4.73 12.65 -4.63
C VAL A 273 -5.85 11.68 -4.26
N ARG A 274 -6.86 12.15 -3.54
CA ARG A 274 -8.06 11.36 -3.19
C ARG A 274 -8.77 10.88 -4.47
N ARG A 275 -9.00 11.77 -5.43
CA ARG A 275 -9.60 11.43 -6.73
C ARG A 275 -8.78 10.37 -7.47
N LEU A 276 -7.45 10.47 -7.46
CA LEU A 276 -6.60 9.44 -8.06
C LEU A 276 -6.75 8.10 -7.36
N ILE A 277 -6.81 8.08 -6.03
CA ILE A 277 -7.03 6.86 -5.24
C ILE A 277 -8.38 6.22 -5.58
N ASP A 278 -9.44 7.01 -5.64
CA ASP A 278 -10.79 6.52 -5.94
C ASP A 278 -10.87 6.00 -7.38
N PHE A 279 -10.28 6.73 -8.33
CA PHE A 279 -10.15 6.29 -9.72
C PHE A 279 -9.44 4.93 -9.82
N LEU A 280 -8.27 4.79 -9.18
CA LEU A 280 -7.52 3.53 -9.21
C LEU A 280 -8.32 2.36 -8.59
N ARG A 281 -9.05 2.58 -7.50
CA ARG A 281 -9.89 1.56 -6.88
C ARG A 281 -10.99 1.05 -7.79
N VAL A 282 -11.64 1.94 -8.50
CA VAL A 282 -12.67 1.57 -9.50
C VAL A 282 -12.03 0.84 -10.66
N ALA A 283 -10.98 1.42 -11.24
CA ALA A 283 -10.36 0.92 -12.47
C ALA A 283 -9.67 -0.46 -12.34
N VAL A 284 -9.29 -0.89 -11.12
CA VAL A 284 -8.72 -2.23 -10.90
C VAL A 284 -9.76 -3.27 -10.47
N SER A 285 -11.02 -2.84 -10.24
CA SER A 285 -12.12 -3.73 -9.87
C SER A 285 -12.91 -4.22 -11.11
N ASP A 286 -12.76 -3.51 -12.22
CA ASP A 286 -13.28 -3.87 -13.54
C ASP A 286 -12.34 -4.84 -14.27
#